data_a6bf56090218e4340b5a978861dd4499
#
_entry.id   a6bf56090218e4340b5a978861dd4499
#
_cell.length_a   1.000
_cell.length_b   1.000
_cell.length_c   1.000
_cell.angle_alpha   90.00
_cell.angle_beta   90.00
_cell.angle_gamma   90.00
#
_symmetry.space_group_name_H-M   'P 1'
#
loop_
_entity.id
_entity.type
_entity.pdbx_description
1 polymer ?
#
loop_
_entity_poly.entity_id
_entity_poly.type
_entity_poly.pdbx_seq_one_letter_code
_entity_poly.pdbx_strand_id
1 'polypeptide(L)'
;GIYLIDETNLEAHGSWSLPGDVLTEDTIVPGSKREWEGACVDRVNSMMRRDYNHPSVLIWSLGNESYVGDVFRAMYKHVHDIDPNRPVHYEGVTHNRDYDDVTDIETRMYSHADEIEKYLKDDPKKPYLSCEYMHAMGNSVGNMDEYTALERYPKYQGGFIWDFIDQAIYATQPDGTRSLRYGGDFGDRPSDYEFSGDGLLFADRKPSPKAQEVKQLYSNVHIDVTKDSVSVKNDNLFTATGDYVFVLSILADGKPVWQSTRRFDVPAGETRTFDVAWPVAAYRADARELVLQVSQRLAKATDWAESGYELAFGQTVVPADATATPDTKPADGTITVGRWNAGVRGAGREVLLSRTQGGMVSYTFAGNEFVLRRPAITTFRPLTDNDRGAGHGFERVQWLGAGRYARCVDNVLEQIDDSTLKGTYTYELATAQRTKVTVSYTAHTDGRVNLHVEYPGEQGDLPTIPAFGIEWTLPVQYTNLRFFGTGPAETYLDRKHAKLGVWSTNAFADHAPYLMPQETGNHEDVRWAEITDDHGHGMRVSRADGAAPFAVSLLPYSSFMLEEAQHQDELPKPKHMFLRVLAAQMGVGGDDSWMSPVHPQYHIPADKPISLDVDLELI
;
A
#
# COMPACT_ATOMS: atom_id res chain seq x y z
N GLY A 1 9.84 -19.44 -18.64
CA GLY A 1 9.65 -18.37 -19.62
C GLY A 1 8.44 -17.51 -19.27
N ILE A 2 8.35 -16.38 -19.91
CA ILE A 2 7.19 -15.47 -19.78
C ILE A 2 6.37 -15.64 -21.05
N TYR A 3 5.06 -15.74 -20.91
CA TYR A 3 4.13 -15.68 -22.03
C TYR A 3 3.88 -14.22 -22.43
N LEU A 4 3.69 -13.97 -23.72
CA LEU A 4 3.58 -12.64 -24.28
C LEU A 4 2.31 -12.52 -25.12
N ILE A 5 1.70 -11.34 -25.05
CA ILE A 5 0.85 -10.79 -26.10
C ILE A 5 1.72 -9.82 -26.90
N ASP A 6 1.80 -10.00 -28.20
CA ASP A 6 2.53 -9.09 -29.06
C ASP A 6 1.55 -8.14 -29.73
N GLU A 7 1.82 -6.84 -29.64
CA GLU A 7 0.85 -5.82 -30.01
C GLU A 7 1.31 -5.01 -31.22
N THR A 8 0.37 -4.79 -32.12
CA THR A 8 0.54 -3.95 -33.29
C THR A 8 0.75 -2.49 -32.88
N ASN A 9 1.75 -1.84 -33.45
CA ASN A 9 1.97 -0.42 -33.28
C ASN A 9 0.86 0.41 -33.98
N LEU A 10 -0.30 0.48 -33.33
CA LEU A 10 -1.48 1.24 -33.75
C LEU A 10 -2.10 1.89 -32.53
N GLU A 11 -2.07 3.21 -32.48
CA GLU A 11 -2.58 4.07 -31.42
C GLU A 11 -3.19 5.32 -32.02
N ALA A 12 -4.47 5.60 -31.76
CA ALA A 12 -5.18 6.74 -32.32
C ALA A 12 -6.19 7.39 -31.34
N HIS A 13 -5.99 7.22 -30.04
CA HIS A 13 -6.85 7.64 -28.94
C HIS A 13 -7.30 9.10 -29.07
N GLY A 14 -6.35 10.02 -29.33
CA GLY A 14 -6.64 11.44 -29.46
C GLY A 14 -7.57 11.82 -30.63
N SER A 15 -7.89 10.89 -31.53
CA SER A 15 -8.78 11.16 -32.66
C SER A 15 -10.27 11.07 -32.29
N TRP A 16 -10.63 10.42 -31.18
CA TRP A 16 -12.02 10.12 -30.83
C TRP A 16 -12.35 10.29 -29.32
N SER A 17 -11.42 10.56 -28.47
CA SER A 17 -11.61 10.61 -27.01
C SER A 17 -11.67 12.02 -26.42
N LEU A 18 -11.88 13.07 -27.24
CA LEU A 18 -11.96 14.42 -26.74
C LEU A 18 -13.26 14.67 -25.96
N PRO A 19 -13.21 15.30 -24.77
CA PRO A 19 -14.40 15.57 -23.97
C PRO A 19 -15.42 16.42 -24.71
N GLY A 20 -16.66 15.93 -24.76
CA GLY A 20 -17.77 16.63 -25.39
C GLY A 20 -17.91 16.45 -26.90
N ASP A 21 -17.01 15.71 -27.53
CA ASP A 21 -17.10 15.44 -28.96
C ASP A 21 -18.19 14.42 -29.28
N VAL A 22 -18.91 14.70 -30.35
CA VAL A 22 -19.80 13.71 -30.97
C VAL A 22 -18.94 12.87 -31.91
N LEU A 23 -18.84 11.56 -31.64
CA LEU A 23 -18.17 10.63 -32.54
C LEU A 23 -18.86 10.60 -33.91
N THR A 24 -18.09 10.93 -34.95
CA THR A 24 -18.54 10.88 -36.35
C THR A 24 -17.51 10.13 -37.17
N GLU A 25 -17.92 9.63 -38.35
CA GLU A 25 -17.01 9.00 -39.32
C GLU A 25 -15.80 9.92 -39.66
N ASP A 26 -15.96 11.23 -39.56
CA ASP A 26 -14.89 12.19 -39.86
C ASP A 26 -13.86 12.30 -38.73
N THR A 27 -14.25 12.06 -37.49
CA THR A 27 -13.37 12.24 -36.30
C THR A 27 -12.63 10.97 -35.89
N ILE A 28 -13.14 9.77 -36.20
CA ILE A 28 -12.54 8.50 -35.79
C ILE A 28 -11.47 8.00 -36.77
N VAL A 29 -10.38 7.41 -36.21
CA VAL A 29 -9.29 6.80 -36.97
C VAL A 29 -8.89 5.49 -36.27
N PRO A 30 -8.64 4.37 -37.00
CA PRO A 30 -8.87 4.21 -38.45
C PRO A 30 -10.33 3.97 -38.79
N GLY A 31 -11.17 3.40 -37.88
CA GLY A 31 -12.57 3.08 -38.14
C GLY A 31 -12.76 2.24 -39.40
N SER A 32 -13.64 2.71 -40.29
CA SER A 32 -13.88 2.08 -41.60
C SER A 32 -13.24 2.85 -42.77
N LYS A 33 -12.28 3.73 -42.50
CA LYS A 33 -11.59 4.55 -43.50
C LYS A 33 -10.60 3.72 -44.32
N ARG A 34 -10.96 3.41 -45.54
CA ARG A 34 -10.17 2.55 -46.45
C ARG A 34 -8.73 3.05 -46.70
N GLU A 35 -8.52 4.36 -46.66
CA GLU A 35 -7.21 4.97 -46.85
C GLU A 35 -6.19 4.58 -45.75
N TRP A 36 -6.67 4.14 -44.58
CA TRP A 36 -5.83 3.65 -43.48
C TRP A 36 -5.56 2.15 -43.53
N GLU A 37 -6.38 1.37 -44.23
CA GLU A 37 -6.34 -0.10 -44.24
C GLU A 37 -4.96 -0.64 -44.61
N GLY A 38 -4.36 -0.12 -45.68
CA GLY A 38 -3.04 -0.57 -46.12
C GLY A 38 -1.95 -0.36 -45.07
N ALA A 39 -1.95 0.80 -44.40
CA ALA A 39 -0.98 1.10 -43.35
C ALA A 39 -1.19 0.24 -42.09
N CYS A 40 -2.44 0.03 -41.68
CA CYS A 40 -2.77 -0.79 -40.49
C CYS A 40 -2.45 -2.27 -40.74
N VAL A 41 -2.80 -2.81 -41.90
CA VAL A 41 -2.45 -4.19 -42.27
C VAL A 41 -0.93 -4.37 -42.40
N ASP A 42 -0.18 -3.40 -42.92
CA ASP A 42 1.28 -3.46 -42.98
C ASP A 42 1.90 -3.50 -41.58
N ARG A 43 1.39 -2.75 -40.61
CA ARG A 43 1.88 -2.75 -39.23
C ARG A 43 1.71 -4.11 -38.56
N VAL A 44 0.52 -4.70 -38.60
CA VAL A 44 0.27 -6.04 -38.05
C VAL A 44 1.10 -7.11 -38.78
N ASN A 45 1.22 -7.01 -40.12
CA ASN A 45 2.05 -7.92 -40.88
C ASN A 45 3.54 -7.81 -40.51
N SER A 46 4.04 -6.61 -40.31
CA SER A 46 5.44 -6.38 -39.91
C SER A 46 5.75 -6.98 -38.53
N MET A 47 4.86 -6.77 -37.54
CA MET A 47 4.95 -7.42 -36.24
C MET A 47 4.98 -8.94 -36.37
N MET A 48 3.98 -9.53 -37.03
CA MET A 48 3.89 -10.98 -37.18
C MET A 48 5.11 -11.57 -37.89
N ARG A 49 5.58 -10.96 -38.99
CA ARG A 49 6.76 -11.43 -39.72
C ARG A 49 8.04 -11.41 -38.89
N ARG A 50 8.15 -10.46 -37.96
CA ARG A 50 9.26 -10.41 -37.02
C ARG A 50 9.16 -11.54 -35.97
N ASP A 51 7.96 -11.76 -35.40
CA ASP A 51 7.80 -12.44 -34.11
C ASP A 51 7.03 -13.77 -34.16
N TYR A 52 6.42 -14.18 -35.30
CA TYR A 52 5.60 -15.39 -35.36
C TYR A 52 6.38 -16.68 -35.03
N ASN A 53 7.71 -16.67 -35.10
CA ASN A 53 8.56 -17.82 -34.76
C ASN A 53 8.97 -17.87 -33.27
N HIS A 54 8.44 -16.96 -32.44
CA HIS A 54 8.67 -16.97 -31.01
C HIS A 54 7.54 -17.73 -30.27
N PRO A 55 7.84 -18.89 -29.65
CA PRO A 55 6.81 -19.71 -28.99
C PRO A 55 6.27 -19.08 -27.71
N SER A 56 6.92 -18.05 -27.18
CA SER A 56 6.43 -17.27 -26.03
C SER A 56 5.27 -16.34 -26.39
N VAL A 57 5.13 -15.94 -27.66
CA VAL A 57 3.98 -15.15 -28.12
C VAL A 57 2.78 -16.10 -28.23
N LEU A 58 1.77 -15.90 -27.40
CA LEU A 58 0.57 -16.73 -27.36
C LEU A 58 -0.64 -16.07 -28.02
N ILE A 59 -0.68 -14.76 -28.04
CA ILE A 59 -1.83 -13.95 -28.48
C ILE A 59 -1.29 -12.81 -29.34
N TRP A 60 -2.03 -12.46 -30.41
CA TRP A 60 -1.78 -11.26 -31.21
C TRP A 60 -2.75 -10.15 -30.82
N SER A 61 -2.26 -8.92 -30.63
CA SER A 61 -3.08 -7.73 -30.44
C SER A 61 -3.13 -6.86 -31.69
N LEU A 62 -4.31 -6.37 -32.06
CA LEU A 62 -4.49 -5.51 -33.22
C LEU A 62 -4.09 -4.05 -32.98
N GLY A 63 -3.77 -3.69 -31.75
CA GLY A 63 -3.36 -2.34 -31.37
C GLY A 63 -4.04 -1.87 -30.10
N ASN A 64 -3.90 -0.59 -29.81
CA ASN A 64 -4.41 0.05 -28.62
C ASN A 64 -5.25 1.29 -28.98
N GLU A 65 -6.33 1.52 -28.23
CA GLU A 65 -7.15 2.75 -28.18
C GLU A 65 -7.38 3.43 -29.54
N SER A 66 -7.68 2.64 -30.57
CA SER A 66 -8.02 3.10 -31.91
C SER A 66 -9.43 2.66 -32.26
N TYR A 67 -10.28 3.57 -32.73
CA TYR A 67 -11.70 3.27 -32.90
C TYR A 67 -11.93 2.15 -33.93
N VAL A 68 -12.63 1.10 -33.50
CA VAL A 68 -12.88 -0.12 -34.28
C VAL A 68 -13.75 0.16 -35.50
N GLY A 69 -13.49 -0.57 -36.59
CA GLY A 69 -14.25 -0.49 -37.86
C GLY A 69 -13.80 -1.56 -38.85
N ASP A 70 -14.15 -1.41 -40.11
CA ASP A 70 -13.83 -2.40 -41.17
C ASP A 70 -12.30 -2.60 -41.36
N VAL A 71 -11.48 -1.61 -41.01
CA VAL A 71 -10.04 -1.74 -41.03
C VAL A 71 -9.56 -2.85 -40.07
N PHE A 72 -10.17 -2.95 -38.89
CA PHE A 72 -9.84 -4.02 -37.95
C PHE A 72 -10.30 -5.41 -38.43
N ARG A 73 -11.42 -5.52 -39.19
CA ARG A 73 -11.80 -6.77 -39.86
C ARG A 73 -10.75 -7.21 -40.87
N ALA A 74 -10.18 -6.27 -41.64
CA ALA A 74 -9.10 -6.56 -42.58
C ALA A 74 -7.83 -7.01 -41.84
N MET A 75 -7.46 -6.35 -40.73
CA MET A 75 -6.32 -6.76 -39.89
C MET A 75 -6.54 -8.14 -39.27
N TYR A 76 -7.69 -8.39 -38.64
CA TYR A 76 -8.05 -9.67 -38.04
C TYR A 76 -7.98 -10.82 -39.05
N LYS A 77 -8.59 -10.61 -40.21
CA LYS A 77 -8.52 -11.59 -41.31
C LYS A 77 -7.08 -11.85 -41.74
N HIS A 78 -6.26 -10.81 -41.86
CA HIS A 78 -4.84 -10.94 -42.24
C HIS A 78 -4.05 -11.77 -41.23
N VAL A 79 -4.28 -11.57 -39.92
CA VAL A 79 -3.64 -12.36 -38.86
C VAL A 79 -3.99 -13.83 -39.01
N HIS A 80 -5.27 -14.17 -39.12
CA HIS A 80 -5.72 -15.56 -39.22
C HIS A 80 -5.36 -16.23 -40.56
N ASP A 81 -5.16 -15.47 -41.64
CA ASP A 81 -4.62 -15.99 -42.90
C ASP A 81 -3.14 -16.45 -42.76
N ILE A 82 -2.39 -15.84 -41.85
CA ILE A 82 -0.97 -16.17 -41.60
C ILE A 82 -0.83 -17.17 -40.44
N ASP A 83 -1.52 -16.94 -39.34
CA ASP A 83 -1.46 -17.74 -38.12
C ASP A 83 -2.86 -18.07 -37.59
N PRO A 84 -3.47 -19.17 -38.08
CA PRO A 84 -4.82 -19.56 -37.64
C PRO A 84 -4.89 -20.17 -36.25
N ASN A 85 -3.74 -20.37 -35.58
CA ASN A 85 -3.66 -21.11 -34.31
C ASN A 85 -3.64 -20.21 -33.07
N ARG A 86 -3.06 -19.02 -33.17
CA ARG A 86 -2.99 -18.09 -32.05
C ARG A 86 -4.24 -17.19 -32.05
N PRO A 87 -4.85 -17.00 -30.88
CA PRO A 87 -6.00 -16.08 -30.76
C PRO A 87 -5.54 -14.63 -30.97
N VAL A 88 -6.53 -13.83 -31.37
CA VAL A 88 -6.40 -12.39 -31.56
C VAL A 88 -7.26 -11.68 -30.55
N HIS A 89 -6.77 -10.58 -29.96
CA HIS A 89 -7.58 -9.71 -29.14
C HIS A 89 -7.55 -8.27 -29.63
N TYR A 90 -8.64 -7.55 -29.32
CA TYR A 90 -8.76 -6.11 -29.49
C TYR A 90 -9.79 -5.54 -28.52
N GLU A 91 -9.40 -4.61 -27.66
CA GLU A 91 -10.25 -4.02 -26.60
C GLU A 91 -11.27 -3.02 -27.14
N GLY A 92 -10.93 -2.33 -28.25
CA GLY A 92 -11.77 -1.26 -28.82
C GLY A 92 -13.15 -1.72 -29.31
N VAL A 93 -13.43 -3.03 -29.35
CA VAL A 93 -14.78 -3.57 -29.60
C VAL A 93 -15.78 -3.17 -28.50
N THR A 94 -15.30 -2.77 -27.32
CA THR A 94 -16.14 -2.24 -26.24
C THR A 94 -16.89 -0.97 -26.64
N HIS A 95 -16.33 -0.19 -27.56
CA HIS A 95 -16.92 1.05 -28.07
C HIS A 95 -17.94 0.81 -29.19
N ASN A 96 -17.82 -0.31 -29.91
CA ASN A 96 -18.77 -0.66 -31.00
C ASN A 96 -18.89 -2.19 -31.15
N ARG A 97 -19.90 -2.76 -30.55
CA ARG A 97 -20.16 -4.21 -30.52
C ARG A 97 -20.57 -4.82 -31.87
N ASP A 98 -20.82 -4.02 -32.90
CA ASP A 98 -21.03 -4.52 -34.26
C ASP A 98 -19.77 -5.16 -34.86
N TYR A 99 -18.63 -4.90 -34.22
CA TYR A 99 -17.31 -5.44 -34.57
C TYR A 99 -16.79 -6.49 -33.58
N ASP A 100 -17.66 -7.09 -32.78
CA ASP A 100 -17.29 -8.13 -31.82
C ASP A 100 -16.64 -9.37 -32.47
N ASP A 101 -16.74 -9.47 -33.78
CA ASP A 101 -16.15 -10.51 -34.60
C ASP A 101 -14.65 -10.33 -34.88
N VAL A 102 -14.01 -9.20 -34.49
CA VAL A 102 -12.56 -8.96 -34.68
C VAL A 102 -11.71 -9.32 -33.47
N THR A 103 -12.27 -10.00 -32.49
CA THR A 103 -11.54 -10.47 -31.31
C THR A 103 -12.02 -11.86 -30.88
N ASP A 104 -11.08 -12.75 -30.51
CA ASP A 104 -11.38 -14.08 -29.97
C ASP A 104 -11.58 -14.06 -28.46
N ILE A 105 -11.17 -12.98 -27.78
CA ILE A 105 -11.15 -12.80 -26.34
C ILE A 105 -11.99 -11.56 -25.99
N GLU A 106 -12.82 -11.64 -24.97
CA GLU A 106 -13.42 -10.44 -24.37
C GLU A 106 -12.33 -9.70 -23.59
N THR A 107 -12.02 -8.51 -24.06
CA THR A 107 -10.94 -7.71 -23.52
C THR A 107 -11.46 -6.33 -23.14
N ARG A 108 -11.09 -5.86 -21.94
CA ARG A 108 -11.45 -4.53 -21.45
C ARG A 108 -10.30 -3.88 -20.73
N MET A 109 -10.24 -2.56 -20.76
CA MET A 109 -9.34 -1.74 -19.95
C MET A 109 -10.06 -1.32 -18.67
N TYR A 110 -9.38 -1.39 -17.55
CA TYR A 110 -9.77 -0.83 -16.25
C TYR A 110 -11.21 -1.12 -15.80
N SER A 111 -11.82 -2.23 -16.29
CA SER A 111 -13.11 -2.66 -15.76
C SER A 111 -12.98 -3.11 -14.32
N HIS A 112 -13.91 -2.68 -13.48
CA HIS A 112 -13.94 -3.07 -12.07
C HIS A 112 -14.19 -4.57 -11.89
N ALA A 113 -13.67 -5.14 -10.81
CA ALA A 113 -13.74 -6.59 -10.57
C ALA A 113 -15.17 -7.15 -10.53
N ASP A 114 -16.14 -6.39 -10.03
CA ASP A 114 -17.56 -6.78 -9.99
C ASP A 114 -18.22 -6.80 -11.38
N GLU A 115 -17.83 -5.89 -12.28
CA GLU A 115 -18.27 -5.89 -13.69
C GLU A 115 -17.72 -7.10 -14.44
N ILE A 116 -16.44 -7.43 -14.21
CA ILE A 116 -15.81 -8.62 -14.77
C ILE A 116 -16.51 -9.87 -14.25
N GLU A 117 -16.76 -9.94 -12.95
CA GLU A 117 -17.45 -11.06 -12.34
C GLU A 117 -18.87 -11.24 -12.91
N LYS A 118 -19.58 -10.15 -13.17
CA LYS A 118 -20.90 -10.19 -13.81
C LYS A 118 -20.83 -10.82 -15.20
N TYR A 119 -19.84 -10.44 -16.03
CA TYR A 119 -19.61 -11.06 -17.33
C TYR A 119 -19.33 -12.56 -17.19
N LEU A 120 -18.44 -12.95 -16.27
CA LEU A 120 -18.04 -14.35 -16.07
C LEU A 120 -19.18 -15.25 -15.57
N LYS A 121 -20.12 -14.69 -14.80
CA LYS A 121 -21.31 -15.41 -14.29
C LYS A 121 -22.39 -15.66 -15.36
N ASP A 122 -22.36 -14.93 -16.46
CA ASP A 122 -23.37 -15.07 -17.55
C ASP A 122 -23.00 -16.16 -18.59
N ASP A 123 -22.15 -17.10 -18.21
CA ASP A 123 -21.62 -18.18 -19.06
C ASP A 123 -21.17 -17.69 -20.47
N PRO A 124 -20.24 -16.75 -20.51
CA PRO A 124 -19.83 -16.09 -21.75
C PRO A 124 -19.19 -17.08 -22.73
N LYS A 125 -19.27 -16.80 -24.02
CA LYS A 125 -18.64 -17.63 -25.05
C LYS A 125 -17.13 -17.43 -25.11
N LYS A 126 -16.67 -16.18 -24.97
CA LYS A 126 -15.24 -15.81 -25.02
C LYS A 126 -14.62 -15.83 -23.62
N PRO A 127 -13.34 -16.25 -23.48
CA PRO A 127 -12.59 -16.01 -22.26
C PRO A 127 -12.43 -14.51 -22.04
N TYR A 128 -12.18 -14.12 -20.81
CA TYR A 128 -11.98 -12.72 -20.42
C TYR A 128 -10.50 -12.43 -20.09
N LEU A 129 -10.02 -11.27 -20.53
CA LEU A 129 -8.70 -10.74 -20.22
C LEU A 129 -8.80 -9.23 -19.99
N SER A 130 -8.26 -8.71 -18.89
CA SER A 130 -8.02 -7.27 -18.74
C SER A 130 -6.73 -6.92 -19.49
N CYS A 131 -6.83 -6.26 -20.65
CA CYS A 131 -5.62 -5.86 -21.39
C CYS A 131 -4.81 -4.82 -20.60
N GLU A 132 -5.50 -3.99 -19.82
CA GLU A 132 -4.92 -3.11 -18.83
C GLU A 132 -5.79 -3.10 -17.58
N TYR A 133 -5.15 -3.13 -16.41
CA TYR A 133 -5.80 -3.00 -15.11
C TYR A 133 -4.79 -2.57 -14.05
N MET A 134 -5.27 -2.15 -12.89
CA MET A 134 -4.39 -1.80 -11.77
C MET A 134 -3.32 -0.80 -12.19
N HIS A 135 -3.76 0.42 -12.58
CA HIS A 135 -2.85 1.49 -12.99
C HIS A 135 -1.87 1.83 -11.86
N ALA A 136 -0.60 1.47 -12.06
CA ALA A 136 0.39 1.45 -11.00
C ALA A 136 1.05 2.82 -10.75
N MET A 137 0.36 3.90 -11.05
CA MET A 137 0.85 5.28 -10.88
C MET A 137 1.03 5.63 -9.42
N GLY A 138 2.22 6.12 -9.06
CA GLY A 138 2.57 6.53 -7.71
C GLY A 138 2.32 5.45 -6.66
N ASN A 139 1.74 5.83 -5.53
CA ASN A 139 1.34 4.93 -4.45
C ASN A 139 -0.06 4.36 -4.71
N SER A 140 -0.14 3.18 -5.31
CA SER A 140 -1.35 2.56 -5.84
C SER A 140 -1.34 1.04 -5.70
N VAL A 141 -2.05 0.31 -6.60
CA VAL A 141 -2.18 -1.16 -6.62
C VAL A 141 -2.89 -1.67 -5.35
N GLY A 142 -3.79 -0.86 -4.80
CA GLY A 142 -4.73 -1.27 -3.75
C GLY A 142 -5.85 -2.15 -4.34
N ASN A 143 -6.51 -2.96 -3.51
CA ASN A 143 -7.61 -3.88 -3.88
C ASN A 143 -7.32 -4.87 -5.03
N MET A 144 -6.06 -5.13 -5.36
CA MET A 144 -5.69 -6.08 -6.42
C MET A 144 -6.17 -7.52 -6.13
N ASP A 145 -6.34 -7.88 -4.87
CA ASP A 145 -6.88 -9.17 -4.45
C ASP A 145 -8.31 -9.43 -4.94
N GLU A 146 -9.10 -8.39 -5.21
CA GLU A 146 -10.44 -8.53 -5.79
C GLU A 146 -10.38 -9.07 -7.22
N TYR A 147 -9.36 -8.69 -7.99
CA TYR A 147 -9.13 -9.16 -9.35
C TYR A 147 -8.52 -10.57 -9.38
N THR A 148 -7.52 -10.84 -8.57
CA THR A 148 -6.91 -12.19 -8.53
C THR A 148 -7.90 -13.24 -7.97
N ALA A 149 -8.85 -12.83 -7.13
CA ALA A 149 -9.94 -13.70 -6.71
C ALA A 149 -10.84 -14.20 -7.86
N LEU A 150 -10.84 -13.54 -9.02
CA LEU A 150 -11.60 -13.96 -10.21
C LEU A 150 -10.98 -15.18 -10.92
N GLU A 151 -9.76 -15.56 -10.59
CA GLU A 151 -9.10 -16.78 -11.13
C GLU A 151 -9.88 -18.07 -10.81
N ARG A 152 -10.83 -18.01 -9.87
CA ARG A 152 -11.78 -19.12 -9.63
C ARG A 152 -12.71 -19.42 -10.81
N TYR A 153 -12.84 -18.49 -11.75
CA TYR A 153 -13.63 -18.67 -12.97
C TYR A 153 -12.75 -19.18 -14.12
N PRO A 154 -13.03 -20.35 -14.71
CA PRO A 154 -12.18 -20.95 -15.76
C PRO A 154 -11.99 -20.08 -17.00
N LYS A 155 -12.91 -19.14 -17.25
CA LYS A 155 -12.85 -18.22 -18.39
C LYS A 155 -12.12 -16.91 -18.08
N TYR A 156 -11.72 -16.65 -16.84
CA TYR A 156 -10.87 -15.51 -16.50
C TYR A 156 -9.40 -15.86 -16.77
N GLN A 157 -8.74 -15.07 -17.60
CA GLN A 157 -7.35 -15.31 -18.01
C GLN A 157 -6.36 -14.34 -17.34
N GLY A 158 -6.85 -13.49 -16.42
CA GLY A 158 -6.03 -12.51 -15.73
C GLY A 158 -6.03 -11.14 -16.38
N GLY A 159 -4.98 -10.39 -16.14
CA GLY A 159 -4.81 -9.04 -16.64
C GLY A 159 -3.35 -8.60 -16.66
N PHE A 160 -3.11 -7.46 -17.31
CA PHE A 160 -1.82 -6.82 -17.41
C PHE A 160 -1.85 -5.52 -16.62
N ILE A 161 -0.96 -5.41 -15.62
CA ILE A 161 -0.79 -4.17 -14.85
C ILE A 161 -0.17 -3.12 -15.78
N TRP A 162 -0.78 -1.95 -15.87
CA TRP A 162 -0.20 -0.80 -16.54
C TRP A 162 0.54 0.08 -15.52
N ASP A 163 1.91 0.23 -15.55
CA ASP A 163 2.71 -0.63 -16.40
C ASP A 163 3.90 -1.23 -15.60
N PHE A 164 4.97 -1.60 -16.25
CA PHE A 164 6.05 -2.34 -15.60
C PHE A 164 7.14 -1.42 -15.02
N ILE A 165 7.52 -0.33 -15.71
CA ILE A 165 8.61 0.56 -15.31
C ILE A 165 8.20 2.02 -15.55
N ASP A 166 8.35 2.88 -14.53
CA ASP A 166 8.19 4.33 -14.70
C ASP A 166 8.99 4.85 -15.90
N GLN A 167 8.36 5.66 -16.74
CA GLN A 167 8.95 6.19 -17.97
C GLN A 167 9.59 7.58 -17.79
N ALA A 168 10.03 7.91 -16.58
CA ALA A 168 10.68 9.20 -16.28
C ALA A 168 12.11 9.28 -16.84
N ILE A 169 12.54 10.49 -17.14
CA ILE A 169 13.83 10.77 -17.77
C ILE A 169 14.72 11.58 -16.82
N TYR A 170 16.00 11.19 -16.70
CA TYR A 170 16.96 11.97 -15.95
C TYR A 170 17.33 13.28 -16.65
N ALA A 171 17.14 14.39 -15.96
CA ALA A 171 17.65 15.71 -16.36
C ALA A 171 18.75 16.18 -15.41
N THR A 172 19.73 16.92 -15.93
CA THR A 172 20.77 17.58 -15.12
C THR A 172 20.28 18.96 -14.71
N GLN A 173 20.22 19.20 -13.41
CA GLN A 173 19.80 20.47 -12.85
C GLN A 173 20.90 21.53 -12.96
N PRO A 174 20.58 22.83 -12.81
CA PRO A 174 21.57 23.91 -12.87
C PRO A 174 22.73 23.79 -11.87
N ASP A 175 22.52 23.12 -10.75
CA ASP A 175 23.54 22.84 -9.72
C ASP A 175 24.41 21.60 -10.04
N GLY A 176 24.13 20.90 -11.16
CA GLY A 176 24.83 19.71 -11.61
C GLY A 176 24.27 18.40 -11.03
N THR A 177 23.26 18.42 -10.18
CA THR A 177 22.57 17.22 -9.71
C THR A 177 21.71 16.61 -10.82
N ARG A 178 21.44 15.32 -10.74
CA ARG A 178 20.53 14.61 -11.65
C ARG A 178 19.25 14.26 -10.91
N SER A 179 18.12 14.62 -11.47
CA SER A 179 16.81 14.25 -10.96
C SER A 179 15.92 13.68 -12.07
N LEU A 180 14.99 12.84 -11.69
CA LEU A 180 13.96 12.34 -12.60
C LEU A 180 12.96 13.45 -12.91
N ARG A 181 12.54 13.51 -14.16
CA ARG A 181 11.58 14.47 -14.69
C ARG A 181 10.50 13.75 -15.49
N TYR A 182 9.34 14.40 -15.61
CA TYR A 182 8.16 13.89 -16.29
C TYR A 182 7.58 14.94 -17.25
N GLY A 183 6.39 14.73 -17.79
CA GLY A 183 5.76 15.61 -18.76
C GLY A 183 5.64 17.06 -18.30
N GLY A 184 5.90 18.01 -19.19
CA GLY A 184 5.92 19.46 -18.92
C GLY A 184 7.27 20.02 -18.49
N ASP A 185 8.19 19.17 -18.00
CA ASP A 185 9.53 19.60 -17.56
C ASP A 185 10.48 19.93 -18.72
N PHE A 186 10.19 19.42 -19.92
CA PHE A 186 11.00 19.59 -21.13
C PHE A 186 10.47 20.67 -22.07
N GLY A 187 9.54 21.50 -21.59
CA GLY A 187 8.91 22.57 -22.39
C GLY A 187 7.74 22.08 -23.24
N ASP A 188 7.35 20.85 -23.12
CA ASP A 188 6.19 20.22 -23.72
C ASP A 188 4.91 20.71 -23.03
N ARG A 189 4.03 21.34 -23.81
CA ARG A 189 2.75 21.88 -23.32
C ARG A 189 1.71 21.88 -24.45
N PRO A 190 0.48 21.36 -24.20
CA PRO A 190 0.00 20.73 -22.96
C PRO A 190 0.74 19.43 -22.63
N SER A 191 0.59 18.92 -21.40
CA SER A 191 1.21 17.71 -20.90
C SER A 191 0.32 17.04 -19.85
N ASP A 192 0.44 15.73 -19.72
CA ASP A 192 -0.23 14.92 -18.69
C ASP A 192 0.64 14.75 -17.43
N TYR A 193 1.73 15.53 -17.33
CA TYR A 193 2.64 15.61 -16.18
C TYR A 193 3.19 14.24 -15.77
N GLU A 194 2.95 13.81 -14.52
CA GLU A 194 3.48 12.59 -13.91
C GLU A 194 2.82 11.28 -14.39
N PHE A 195 1.91 11.31 -15.35
CA PHE A 195 1.27 10.11 -15.91
C PHE A 195 2.24 9.11 -16.58
N SER A 196 3.49 9.46 -16.74
CA SER A 196 4.58 8.55 -17.12
C SER A 196 5.15 7.76 -15.93
N GLY A 197 4.68 8.02 -14.70
CA GLY A 197 5.13 7.41 -13.46
C GLY A 197 4.24 6.27 -12.97
N ASP A 198 3.88 5.36 -13.84
CA ASP A 198 2.88 4.31 -13.64
C ASP A 198 3.47 2.89 -13.51
N GLY A 199 4.76 2.78 -13.23
CA GLY A 199 5.48 1.51 -13.16
C GLY A 199 5.38 0.79 -11.81
N LEU A 200 5.39 -0.55 -11.86
CA LEU A 200 5.69 -1.40 -10.70
C LEU A 200 7.14 -1.23 -10.24
N LEU A 201 8.03 -0.86 -11.15
CA LEU A 201 9.42 -0.52 -10.88
C LEU A 201 9.60 0.98 -11.08
N PHE A 202 10.41 1.59 -10.23
CA PHE A 202 10.86 2.96 -10.47
C PHE A 202 11.66 3.07 -11.78
N ALA A 203 11.83 4.28 -12.31
CA ALA A 203 12.55 4.53 -13.57
C ALA A 203 14.01 4.03 -13.55
N ASP A 204 14.63 3.88 -12.37
CA ASP A 204 15.95 3.27 -12.18
C ASP A 204 15.91 1.72 -12.09
N ARG A 205 14.74 1.13 -12.32
CA ARG A 205 14.42 -0.31 -12.31
C ARG A 205 14.46 -0.98 -10.95
N LYS A 206 14.50 -0.22 -9.87
CA LYS A 206 14.30 -0.78 -8.54
C LYS A 206 12.83 -1.09 -8.30
N PRO A 207 12.50 -2.22 -7.64
CA PRO A 207 11.12 -2.50 -7.26
C PRO A 207 10.55 -1.39 -6.39
N SER A 208 9.35 -0.91 -6.72
CA SER A 208 8.59 -0.05 -5.84
C SER A 208 7.94 -0.89 -4.72
N PRO A 209 7.44 -0.27 -3.65
CA PRO A 209 6.73 -1.00 -2.59
C PRO A 209 5.54 -1.84 -3.08
N LYS A 210 4.89 -1.45 -4.18
CA LYS A 210 3.78 -2.19 -4.82
C LYS A 210 4.16 -3.60 -5.26
N ALA A 211 5.43 -3.80 -5.64
CA ALA A 211 5.91 -5.11 -6.08
C ALA A 211 5.81 -6.19 -4.99
N GLN A 212 5.77 -5.82 -3.71
CA GLN A 212 5.54 -6.75 -2.59
C GLN A 212 4.14 -7.37 -2.66
N GLU A 213 3.12 -6.55 -2.89
CA GLU A 213 1.72 -7.00 -3.04
C GLU A 213 1.56 -7.91 -4.25
N VAL A 214 2.05 -7.45 -5.42
CA VAL A 214 1.98 -8.20 -6.68
C VAL A 214 2.69 -9.55 -6.56
N LYS A 215 3.86 -9.60 -5.93
CA LYS A 215 4.60 -10.85 -5.71
C LYS A 215 3.78 -11.90 -4.97
N GLN A 216 3.05 -11.50 -3.93
CA GLN A 216 2.24 -12.42 -3.14
C GLN A 216 0.98 -12.84 -3.90
N LEU A 217 0.30 -11.89 -4.53
CA LEU A 217 -0.96 -12.15 -5.23
C LEU A 217 -0.75 -12.93 -6.55
N TYR A 218 0.36 -12.72 -7.25
CA TYR A 218 0.71 -13.47 -8.47
C TYR A 218 1.39 -14.81 -8.19
N SER A 219 1.49 -15.22 -6.93
CA SER A 219 2.02 -16.54 -6.61
C SER A 219 1.08 -17.64 -7.11
N ASN A 220 1.62 -18.62 -7.83
CA ASN A 220 0.87 -19.81 -8.24
C ASN A 220 0.68 -20.83 -7.11
N VAL A 221 1.22 -20.58 -5.91
CA VAL A 221 1.07 -21.45 -4.75
C VAL A 221 0.50 -20.67 -3.59
N HIS A 222 -0.72 -21.03 -3.19
CA HIS A 222 -1.42 -20.41 -2.08
C HIS A 222 -1.33 -21.31 -0.85
N ILE A 223 -1.00 -20.71 0.29
CA ILE A 223 -0.71 -21.45 1.53
C ILE A 223 -1.64 -20.93 2.63
N ASP A 224 -2.58 -21.77 3.06
CA ASP A 224 -3.45 -21.47 4.20
C ASP A 224 -2.93 -22.19 5.44
N VAL A 225 -2.71 -21.45 6.51
CA VAL A 225 -2.16 -21.94 7.76
C VAL A 225 -3.23 -21.89 8.85
N THR A 226 -3.45 -23.01 9.51
CA THR A 226 -4.27 -23.09 10.73
C THR A 226 -3.44 -23.58 11.90
N LYS A 227 -4.04 -23.62 13.09
CA LYS A 227 -3.40 -24.17 14.30
C LYS A 227 -3.11 -25.67 14.23
N ASP A 228 -3.74 -26.41 13.31
CA ASP A 228 -3.65 -27.88 13.24
C ASP A 228 -3.22 -28.38 11.85
N SER A 229 -3.25 -27.53 10.83
CA SER A 229 -2.98 -27.94 9.44
C SER A 229 -2.39 -26.84 8.58
N VAL A 230 -1.83 -27.26 7.44
CA VAL A 230 -1.40 -26.41 6.33
C VAL A 230 -2.06 -26.92 5.06
N SER A 231 -2.84 -26.08 4.38
CA SER A 231 -3.40 -26.34 3.07
C SER A 231 -2.54 -25.65 2.01
N VAL A 232 -2.14 -26.39 0.98
CA VAL A 232 -1.36 -25.90 -0.15
C VAL A 232 -2.17 -26.11 -1.43
N LYS A 233 -2.56 -25.03 -2.08
CA LYS A 233 -3.16 -25.01 -3.41
C LYS A 233 -2.08 -24.71 -4.42
N ASN A 234 -1.94 -25.53 -5.44
CA ASN A 234 -0.93 -25.40 -6.48
C ASN A 234 -1.60 -25.09 -7.83
N ASP A 235 -1.63 -23.84 -8.23
CA ASP A 235 -2.21 -23.38 -9.48
C ASP A 235 -1.21 -23.38 -10.65
N ASN A 236 0.01 -23.94 -10.46
CA ASN A 236 0.89 -24.18 -11.59
C ASN A 236 0.25 -25.15 -12.59
N LEU A 237 0.49 -24.93 -13.89
CA LEU A 237 -0.04 -25.79 -14.96
C LEU A 237 0.71 -27.12 -15.09
N PHE A 238 2.01 -27.14 -14.78
CA PHE A 238 2.89 -28.27 -15.10
C PHE A 238 3.82 -28.69 -13.97
N THR A 239 3.97 -27.86 -12.91
CA THR A 239 5.00 -28.08 -11.88
C THR A 239 4.37 -28.46 -10.56
N ALA A 240 4.76 -29.62 -10.01
CA ALA A 240 4.43 -30.02 -8.65
C ALA A 240 5.27 -29.25 -7.62
N THR A 241 4.80 -29.16 -6.37
CA THR A 241 5.51 -28.43 -5.31
C THR A 241 6.58 -29.26 -4.60
N GLY A 242 6.75 -30.53 -4.94
CA GLY A 242 7.68 -31.46 -4.26
C GLY A 242 9.17 -31.07 -4.32
N ASP A 243 9.57 -30.28 -5.31
CA ASP A 243 10.95 -29.79 -5.46
C ASP A 243 11.27 -28.55 -4.61
N TYR A 244 10.26 -27.94 -3.99
CA TYR A 244 10.43 -26.79 -3.09
C TYR A 244 10.62 -27.21 -1.64
N VAL A 245 11.13 -26.30 -0.84
CA VAL A 245 11.29 -26.44 0.60
C VAL A 245 10.26 -25.56 1.30
N PHE A 246 9.49 -26.11 2.22
CA PHE A 246 8.57 -25.36 3.06
C PHE A 246 9.16 -25.21 4.46
N VAL A 247 9.40 -23.95 4.85
CA VAL A 247 9.93 -23.60 6.17
C VAL A 247 8.77 -23.18 7.05
N LEU A 248 8.55 -23.95 8.10
CA LEU A 248 7.54 -23.71 9.14
C LEU A 248 8.21 -22.97 10.29
N SER A 249 7.59 -21.89 10.78
CA SER A 249 8.13 -21.09 11.88
C SER A 249 7.04 -20.67 12.86
N ILE A 250 7.42 -20.51 14.14
CA ILE A 250 6.60 -19.85 15.15
C ILE A 250 7.33 -18.58 15.56
N LEU A 251 6.63 -17.44 15.49
CA LEU A 251 7.08 -16.18 16.07
C LEU A 251 6.28 -15.93 17.36
N ALA A 252 6.93 -15.68 18.47
CA ALA A 252 6.32 -15.26 19.73
C ALA A 252 6.54 -13.75 19.89
N ASP A 253 5.47 -12.94 19.85
CA ASP A 253 5.53 -11.47 19.84
C ASP A 253 6.56 -10.93 18.83
N GLY A 254 6.62 -11.58 17.65
CA GLY A 254 7.52 -11.24 16.55
C GLY A 254 8.91 -11.91 16.63
N LYS A 255 9.29 -12.54 17.73
CA LYS A 255 10.59 -13.24 17.86
C LYS A 255 10.47 -14.67 17.35
N PRO A 256 11.34 -15.13 16.43
CA PRO A 256 11.36 -16.52 16.02
C PRO A 256 11.79 -17.42 17.20
N VAL A 257 10.91 -18.37 17.58
CA VAL A 257 11.13 -19.27 18.72
C VAL A 257 11.22 -20.74 18.30
N TRP A 258 10.71 -21.06 17.11
CA TRP A 258 10.78 -22.41 16.57
C TRP A 258 10.80 -22.40 15.06
N GLN A 259 11.50 -23.36 14.46
CA GLN A 259 11.57 -23.56 13.02
C GLN A 259 11.68 -25.05 12.69
N SER A 260 11.06 -25.45 11.58
CA SER A 260 11.16 -26.79 10.99
C SER A 260 11.07 -26.71 9.49
N THR A 261 11.54 -27.73 8.80
CA THR A 261 11.51 -27.82 7.34
C THR A 261 10.72 -29.04 6.93
N ARG A 262 9.82 -28.88 5.95
CA ARG A 262 9.04 -29.97 5.36
C ARG A 262 9.01 -29.89 3.83
N ARG A 263 8.59 -30.97 3.20
CA ARG A 263 8.16 -31.00 1.80
C ARG A 263 6.67 -31.28 1.77
N PHE A 264 5.94 -30.43 1.09
CA PHE A 264 4.53 -30.62 0.76
C PHE A 264 4.47 -30.85 -0.75
N ASP A 265 4.23 -32.10 -1.16
CA ASP A 265 4.17 -32.48 -2.56
C ASP A 265 2.72 -32.42 -3.04
N VAL A 266 2.40 -31.39 -3.82
CA VAL A 266 1.09 -31.13 -4.40
C VAL A 266 1.24 -31.08 -5.92
N PRO A 267 0.62 -31.96 -6.69
CA PRO A 267 0.60 -31.90 -8.14
C PRO A 267 0.03 -30.59 -8.67
N ALA A 268 0.38 -30.26 -9.92
CA ALA A 268 -0.20 -29.14 -10.63
C ALA A 268 -1.74 -29.21 -10.66
N GLY A 269 -2.41 -28.09 -10.39
CA GLY A 269 -3.87 -27.98 -10.38
C GLY A 269 -4.57 -28.62 -9.17
N GLU A 270 -3.83 -29.12 -8.18
CA GLU A 270 -4.41 -29.77 -6.99
C GLU A 270 -4.30 -28.90 -5.72
N THR A 271 -5.15 -29.21 -4.77
CA THR A 271 -5.08 -28.70 -3.39
C THR A 271 -4.93 -29.88 -2.44
N ARG A 272 -3.99 -29.81 -1.49
CA ARG A 272 -3.80 -30.80 -0.45
C ARG A 272 -3.63 -30.15 0.91
N THR A 273 -4.25 -30.77 1.92
CA THR A 273 -4.13 -30.36 3.32
C THR A 273 -3.28 -31.37 4.08
N PHE A 274 -2.35 -30.87 4.86
CA PHE A 274 -1.39 -31.65 5.65
C PHE A 274 -1.57 -31.34 7.13
N ASP A 275 -1.67 -32.34 7.96
CA ASP A 275 -1.69 -32.17 9.41
C ASP A 275 -0.33 -31.69 9.92
N VAL A 276 -0.35 -30.66 10.74
CA VAL A 276 0.85 -30.06 11.33
C VAL A 276 0.68 -29.92 12.84
N ALA A 277 1.47 -30.67 13.57
CA ALA A 277 1.55 -30.52 15.03
C ALA A 277 2.51 -29.36 15.36
N TRP A 278 1.98 -28.15 15.49
CA TRP A 278 2.75 -26.99 15.93
C TRP A 278 3.02 -27.09 17.44
N PRO A 279 4.26 -26.91 17.93
CA PRO A 279 4.56 -26.95 19.35
C PRO A 279 4.12 -25.68 20.10
N VAL A 280 2.93 -25.16 19.82
CA VAL A 280 2.42 -23.88 20.38
C VAL A 280 2.36 -23.88 21.89
N ALA A 281 2.06 -25.00 22.52
CA ALA A 281 1.98 -25.12 23.98
C ALA A 281 3.28 -24.77 24.71
N ALA A 282 4.43 -24.93 24.03
CA ALA A 282 5.74 -24.61 24.59
C ALA A 282 6.03 -23.10 24.68
N TYR A 283 5.25 -22.27 23.97
CA TYR A 283 5.53 -20.83 23.80
C TYR A 283 4.38 -19.93 24.23
N ARG A 284 3.19 -20.49 24.53
CA ARG A 284 1.99 -19.70 24.87
C ARG A 284 2.10 -18.92 26.16
N ALA A 285 2.78 -19.48 27.17
CA ALA A 285 2.86 -18.86 28.50
C ALA A 285 3.63 -17.55 28.52
N ASP A 286 4.59 -17.39 27.60
CA ASP A 286 5.55 -16.27 27.57
C ASP A 286 5.28 -15.27 26.45
N ALA A 287 4.16 -15.41 25.72
CA ALA A 287 3.80 -14.54 24.60
C ALA A 287 2.35 -14.06 24.70
N ARG A 288 2.06 -12.91 24.12
CA ARG A 288 0.70 -12.37 23.91
C ARG A 288 0.03 -12.99 22.69
N GLU A 289 0.82 -13.21 21.65
CA GLU A 289 0.37 -13.85 20.41
C GLU A 289 1.49 -14.66 19.78
N LEU A 290 1.09 -15.71 19.06
CA LEU A 290 2.00 -16.51 18.23
C LEU A 290 1.61 -16.34 16.78
N VAL A 291 2.59 -16.13 15.90
CA VAL A 291 2.39 -16.18 14.44
C VAL A 291 2.91 -17.52 13.93
N LEU A 292 1.99 -18.35 13.42
CA LEU A 292 2.34 -19.58 12.72
C LEU A 292 2.54 -19.25 11.25
N GLN A 293 3.70 -19.55 10.72
CA GLN A 293 4.11 -19.17 9.36
C GLN A 293 4.63 -20.37 8.59
N VAL A 294 4.27 -20.44 7.31
CA VAL A 294 4.85 -21.35 6.33
C VAL A 294 5.39 -20.53 5.16
N SER A 295 6.61 -20.78 4.76
CA SER A 295 7.30 -20.10 3.66
C SER A 295 7.76 -21.15 2.64
N GLN A 296 7.26 -21.05 1.39
CA GLN A 296 7.74 -21.84 0.27
C GLN A 296 9.01 -21.22 -0.29
N ARG A 297 10.06 -22.02 -0.43
CA ARG A 297 11.37 -21.54 -0.87
C ARG A 297 11.98 -22.41 -1.96
N LEU A 298 12.82 -21.82 -2.80
CA LEU A 298 13.67 -22.54 -3.73
C LEU A 298 14.63 -23.45 -2.97
N ALA A 299 14.62 -24.75 -3.28
CA ALA A 299 15.58 -25.71 -2.72
C ALA A 299 16.98 -25.58 -3.34
N LYS A 300 17.06 -25.09 -4.57
CA LYS A 300 18.29 -24.87 -5.34
C LYS A 300 18.24 -23.51 -6.03
N ALA A 301 19.40 -22.94 -6.30
CA ALA A 301 19.49 -21.74 -7.12
C ALA A 301 18.95 -21.98 -8.54
N THR A 302 18.39 -20.94 -9.14
CA THR A 302 17.94 -20.85 -10.51
C THR A 302 18.72 -19.73 -11.21
N ASP A 303 18.48 -19.49 -12.50
CA ASP A 303 19.11 -18.40 -13.24
C ASP A 303 18.70 -17.01 -12.75
N TRP A 304 17.60 -16.91 -11.98
CA TRP A 304 17.00 -15.64 -11.55
C TRP A 304 16.95 -15.45 -10.04
N ALA A 305 17.18 -16.50 -9.21
CA ALA A 305 17.19 -16.40 -7.75
C ALA A 305 18.05 -17.47 -7.09
N GLU A 306 18.62 -17.13 -5.94
CA GLU A 306 19.42 -18.02 -5.11
C GLU A 306 18.58 -19.08 -4.38
N SER A 307 19.22 -20.17 -3.96
CA SER A 307 18.61 -21.14 -3.05
C SER A 307 18.11 -20.46 -1.77
N GLY A 308 16.93 -20.84 -1.32
CA GLY A 308 16.28 -20.24 -0.14
C GLY A 308 15.44 -19.01 -0.45
N TYR A 309 15.43 -18.52 -1.71
CA TYR A 309 14.52 -17.42 -2.10
C TYR A 309 13.06 -17.80 -1.84
N GLU A 310 12.32 -16.92 -1.17
CA GLU A 310 10.91 -17.14 -0.82
C GLU A 310 10.01 -16.81 -2.00
N LEU A 311 9.19 -17.80 -2.39
CA LEU A 311 8.24 -17.69 -3.50
C LEU A 311 6.86 -17.24 -3.02
N ALA A 312 6.38 -17.87 -1.93
CA ALA A 312 5.07 -17.62 -1.34
C ALA A 312 5.12 -17.85 0.17
N PHE A 313 4.16 -17.31 0.88
CA PHE A 313 3.99 -17.58 2.31
C PHE A 313 2.51 -17.65 2.70
N GLY A 314 2.24 -18.27 3.84
CA GLY A 314 0.96 -18.23 4.54
C GLY A 314 1.21 -18.03 6.03
N GLN A 315 0.32 -17.31 6.70
CA GLN A 315 0.40 -17.03 8.13
C GLN A 315 -0.95 -17.09 8.81
N THR A 316 -0.95 -17.43 10.11
CA THR A 316 -2.09 -17.24 10.99
C THR A 316 -1.63 -16.77 12.36
N VAL A 317 -2.41 -15.90 12.99
CA VAL A 317 -2.16 -15.41 14.34
C VAL A 317 -3.00 -16.21 15.33
N VAL A 318 -2.34 -16.74 16.35
CA VAL A 318 -2.98 -17.50 17.43
C VAL A 318 -2.79 -16.71 18.72
N PRO A 319 -3.87 -16.37 19.45
CA PRO A 319 -3.77 -15.75 20.76
C PRO A 319 -2.99 -16.64 21.73
N ALA A 320 -2.16 -16.04 22.57
CA ALA A 320 -1.39 -16.71 23.59
C ALA A 320 -1.82 -16.25 25.00
N ASP A 321 -1.20 -16.79 26.05
CA ASP A 321 -1.76 -16.70 27.41
C ASP A 321 -1.11 -15.57 28.26
N ALA A 322 -0.02 -14.98 27.80
CA ALA A 322 0.61 -13.90 28.54
C ALA A 322 -0.27 -12.65 28.49
N THR A 323 -0.81 -12.28 29.63
CA THR A 323 -1.33 -10.94 29.83
C THR A 323 -0.15 -10.01 30.07
N ALA A 324 -0.04 -8.96 29.28
CA ALA A 324 0.92 -7.93 29.58
C ALA A 324 0.41 -7.12 30.76
N THR A 325 0.57 -7.63 31.93
CA THR A 325 0.66 -6.76 33.08
C THR A 325 2.13 -6.37 33.14
N PRO A 326 2.51 -5.16 32.74
CA PRO A 326 3.83 -4.69 33.10
C PRO A 326 3.90 -4.81 34.60
N ASP A 327 4.94 -5.46 35.10
CA ASP A 327 5.23 -5.51 36.54
C ASP A 327 5.57 -4.08 36.98
N THR A 328 4.51 -3.27 37.16
CA THR A 328 4.61 -1.86 37.55
C THR A 328 4.87 -1.84 39.05
N LYS A 329 6.08 -2.19 39.47
CA LYS A 329 6.55 -1.70 40.76
C LYS A 329 6.67 -0.19 40.60
N PRO A 330 5.96 0.61 41.40
CA PRO A 330 6.17 2.04 41.42
C PRO A 330 7.68 2.29 41.61
N ALA A 331 8.33 2.84 40.59
CA ALA A 331 9.72 3.29 40.77
C ALA A 331 9.71 4.50 41.72
N ASP A 332 10.77 4.63 42.51
CA ASP A 332 10.99 5.87 43.27
C ASP A 332 10.97 7.04 42.29
N GLY A 333 9.99 7.92 42.42
CA GLY A 333 9.81 9.03 41.50
C GLY A 333 9.03 10.18 42.15
N THR A 334 8.92 11.27 41.44
CA THR A 334 8.26 12.48 41.93
C THR A 334 7.25 12.98 40.91
N ILE A 335 6.05 13.30 41.39
CA ILE A 335 5.03 14.00 40.63
C ILE A 335 4.96 15.43 41.17
N THR A 336 4.95 16.41 40.26
CA THR A 336 4.80 17.81 40.60
C THR A 336 3.65 18.39 39.77
N VAL A 337 2.59 18.88 40.43
CA VAL A 337 1.47 19.54 39.77
C VAL A 337 1.53 21.03 40.07
N GLY A 338 1.92 21.80 39.04
CA GLY A 338 1.97 23.25 39.11
C GLY A 338 0.75 23.93 38.48
N ARG A 339 0.74 25.26 38.54
CA ARG A 339 -0.33 26.07 37.95
C ARG A 339 -0.41 25.94 36.43
N TRP A 340 0.74 25.84 35.76
CA TRP A 340 0.86 25.88 34.30
C TRP A 340 1.20 24.53 33.67
N ASN A 341 1.98 23.75 34.39
CA ASN A 341 2.48 22.45 33.94
C ASN A 341 2.40 21.44 35.07
N ALA A 342 2.37 20.16 34.69
CA ALA A 342 2.60 19.07 35.63
C ALA A 342 3.65 18.12 35.04
N GLY A 343 4.48 17.53 35.89
CA GLY A 343 5.53 16.63 35.45
C GLY A 343 5.68 15.41 36.32
N VAL A 344 6.19 14.36 35.70
CA VAL A 344 6.61 13.11 36.35
C VAL A 344 8.08 12.89 36.10
N ARG A 345 8.84 12.58 37.14
CA ARG A 345 10.26 12.22 37.05
C ARG A 345 10.50 10.92 37.80
N GLY A 346 11.15 9.96 37.16
CA GLY A 346 11.56 8.71 37.77
C GLY A 346 12.25 7.79 36.75
N ALA A 347 12.99 6.82 37.25
CA ALA A 347 13.78 5.87 36.43
C ALA A 347 14.66 6.53 35.34
N GLY A 348 15.19 7.74 35.62
CA GLY A 348 16.00 8.50 34.66
C GLY A 348 15.21 9.19 33.55
N ARG A 349 13.90 9.11 33.57
CA ARG A 349 12.97 9.70 32.60
C ARG A 349 12.22 10.87 33.22
N GLU A 350 11.82 11.82 32.36
CA GLU A 350 10.99 12.95 32.76
C GLU A 350 9.95 13.24 31.69
N VAL A 351 8.70 13.40 32.11
CA VAL A 351 7.55 13.80 31.28
C VAL A 351 7.04 15.13 31.76
N LEU A 352 6.81 16.06 30.83
CA LEU A 352 6.20 17.36 31.15
C LEU A 352 4.92 17.58 30.33
N LEU A 353 3.82 17.76 31.03
CA LEU A 353 2.49 18.07 30.47
C LEU A 353 2.18 19.55 30.71
N SER A 354 1.69 20.26 29.68
CA SER A 354 1.43 21.70 29.74
C SER A 354 -0.04 22.03 29.56
N ARG A 355 -0.58 22.85 30.46
CA ARG A 355 -1.94 23.43 30.31
C ARG A 355 -1.99 24.46 29.20
N THR A 356 -0.98 25.31 29.12
CA THR A 356 -0.96 26.44 28.18
C THR A 356 -0.68 26.02 26.75
N GLN A 357 0.12 24.97 26.54
CA GLN A 357 0.40 24.41 25.23
C GLN A 357 -0.53 23.24 24.86
N GLY A 358 -1.31 22.77 25.83
CA GLY A 358 -2.35 21.78 25.61
C GLY A 358 -1.82 20.39 25.25
N GLY A 359 -0.88 19.81 26.01
CA GLY A 359 -0.39 18.46 25.76
C GLY A 359 1.00 18.19 26.36
N MET A 360 1.60 17.08 25.92
CA MET A 360 2.98 16.73 26.25
C MET A 360 3.94 17.70 25.53
N VAL A 361 4.87 18.28 26.28
CA VAL A 361 5.83 19.27 25.74
C VAL A 361 7.28 18.85 25.92
N SER A 362 7.53 17.82 26.71
CA SER A 362 8.85 17.23 26.88
C SER A 362 8.70 15.77 27.31
N TYR A 363 9.55 14.93 26.75
CA TYR A 363 9.74 13.54 27.19
C TYR A 363 11.23 13.20 27.04
N THR A 364 11.91 13.11 28.17
CA THR A 364 13.39 12.95 28.20
C THR A 364 13.80 11.66 28.88
N PHE A 365 14.93 11.11 28.43
CA PHE A 365 15.64 10.01 29.09
C PHE A 365 17.14 10.29 29.09
N ALA A 366 17.75 10.16 30.26
CA ALA A 366 19.20 10.43 30.46
C ALA A 366 19.66 11.79 29.88
N GLY A 367 18.76 12.79 29.87
CA GLY A 367 19.03 14.14 29.37
C GLY A 367 18.81 14.33 27.88
N ASN A 368 18.42 13.28 27.12
CA ASN A 368 18.08 13.39 25.71
C ASN A 368 16.59 13.67 25.55
N GLU A 369 16.26 14.75 24.83
CA GLU A 369 14.87 15.13 24.52
C GLU A 369 14.37 14.38 23.27
N PHE A 370 13.17 13.78 23.38
CA PHE A 370 12.53 13.10 22.26
C PHE A 370 11.47 13.98 21.58
N VAL A 371 10.85 14.90 22.29
CA VAL A 371 9.73 15.73 21.81
C VAL A 371 10.19 17.15 21.51
N LEU A 372 10.30 17.55 20.25
CA LEU A 372 10.63 18.93 19.87
C LEU A 372 9.43 19.87 19.89
N ARG A 373 8.26 19.33 19.62
CA ARG A 373 7.00 20.05 19.61
C ARG A 373 5.91 19.17 20.20
N ARG A 374 4.92 19.80 20.83
CA ARG A 374 3.72 19.09 21.27
C ARG A 374 3.18 18.20 20.14
N PRO A 375 2.98 16.89 20.38
CA PRO A 375 2.38 16.00 19.42
C PRO A 375 1.03 16.54 18.95
N ALA A 376 0.76 16.46 17.66
CA ALA A 376 -0.41 17.04 17.03
C ALA A 376 -1.36 15.95 16.54
N ILE A 377 -2.67 16.19 16.63
CA ILE A 377 -3.65 15.36 15.95
C ILE A 377 -3.39 15.49 14.45
N THR A 378 -3.32 14.37 13.74
CA THR A 378 -3.31 14.36 12.29
C THR A 378 -4.60 13.75 11.75
N THR A 379 -5.17 14.42 10.75
CA THR A 379 -6.39 14.00 10.03
C THR A 379 -6.15 13.92 8.53
N PHE A 380 -4.91 14.08 8.09
CA PHE A 380 -4.51 14.23 6.71
C PHE A 380 -3.33 13.33 6.37
N ARG A 381 -3.30 12.86 5.14
CA ARG A 381 -2.14 12.28 4.47
C ARG A 381 -1.91 13.04 3.15
N PRO A 382 -0.68 13.09 2.62
CA PRO A 382 -0.44 13.59 1.27
C PRO A 382 -1.29 12.82 0.26
N LEU A 383 -1.85 13.52 -0.72
CA LEU A 383 -2.67 12.88 -1.75
C LEU A 383 -1.82 11.93 -2.59
N THR A 384 -2.31 10.72 -2.80
CA THR A 384 -1.78 9.83 -3.85
C THR A 384 -2.24 10.31 -5.22
N ASP A 385 -1.63 9.81 -6.30
CA ASP A 385 -2.09 10.12 -7.65
C ASP A 385 -3.54 9.66 -7.88
N ASN A 386 -3.92 8.52 -7.30
CA ASN A 386 -5.32 8.08 -7.24
C ASN A 386 -6.24 9.08 -6.53
N ASP A 387 -5.81 9.59 -5.37
CA ASP A 387 -6.61 10.59 -4.63
C ASP A 387 -6.83 11.86 -5.47
N ARG A 388 -5.81 12.29 -6.24
CA ARG A 388 -5.89 13.45 -7.14
C ARG A 388 -6.84 13.18 -8.29
N GLY A 389 -6.68 12.07 -9.00
CA GLY A 389 -7.51 11.69 -10.14
C GLY A 389 -8.98 11.48 -9.79
N ALA A 390 -9.26 10.90 -8.61
CA ALA A 390 -10.62 10.72 -8.09
C ALA A 390 -11.25 11.99 -7.48
N GLY A 391 -10.52 13.12 -7.44
CA GLY A 391 -11.02 14.37 -6.86
C GLY A 391 -11.06 14.43 -5.34
N HIS A 392 -10.42 13.50 -4.66
CA HIS A 392 -10.44 13.39 -3.19
C HIS A 392 -9.83 14.61 -2.50
N GLY A 393 -8.88 15.30 -3.13
CA GLY A 393 -8.33 16.55 -2.62
C GLY A 393 -9.40 17.62 -2.43
N PHE A 394 -10.33 17.74 -3.38
CA PHE A 394 -11.46 18.67 -3.28
C PHE A 394 -12.49 18.21 -2.25
N GLU A 395 -12.91 16.95 -2.31
CA GLU A 395 -13.94 16.40 -1.43
C GLU A 395 -13.54 16.42 0.03
N ARG A 396 -12.25 16.12 0.32
CA ARG A 396 -11.71 15.93 1.67
C ARG A 396 -10.86 17.09 2.17
N VAL A 397 -10.87 18.24 1.50
CA VAL A 397 -10.02 19.41 1.79
C VAL A 397 -10.07 19.87 3.25
N GLN A 398 -11.21 19.73 3.92
CA GLN A 398 -11.33 20.14 5.33
C GLN A 398 -10.38 19.38 6.24
N TRP A 399 -10.06 18.12 5.94
CA TRP A 399 -9.19 17.29 6.76
C TRP A 399 -7.72 17.71 6.71
N LEU A 400 -7.29 18.40 5.64
CA LEU A 400 -5.95 18.98 5.54
C LEU A 400 -5.66 19.95 6.68
N GLY A 401 -6.63 20.77 7.03
CA GLY A 401 -6.50 21.76 8.12
C GLY A 401 -7.02 21.29 9.48
N ALA A 402 -7.90 20.29 9.52
CA ALA A 402 -8.66 19.93 10.70
C ALA A 402 -7.80 19.61 11.93
N GLY A 403 -6.83 18.71 11.77
CA GLY A 403 -5.88 18.36 12.84
C GLY A 403 -4.79 19.43 13.02
N ARG A 404 -4.21 19.94 11.92
CA ARG A 404 -3.11 20.92 11.95
C ARG A 404 -3.47 22.19 12.75
N TYR A 405 -4.68 22.66 12.61
CA TYR A 405 -5.15 23.88 13.27
C TYR A 405 -6.10 23.59 14.46
N ALA A 406 -6.13 22.33 14.91
CA ALA A 406 -6.88 21.95 16.10
C ALA A 406 -6.38 22.74 17.32
N ARG A 407 -7.32 23.26 18.11
CA ARG A 407 -7.01 24.05 19.30
C ARG A 407 -7.46 23.31 20.56
N CYS A 408 -6.60 23.29 21.56
CA CYS A 408 -6.98 22.82 22.90
C CYS A 408 -7.93 23.83 23.53
N VAL A 409 -9.15 23.41 23.84
CA VAL A 409 -10.21 24.27 24.42
C VAL A 409 -10.45 23.97 25.87
N ASP A 410 -10.03 22.81 26.36
CA ASP A 410 -10.12 22.43 27.78
C ASP A 410 -9.00 21.46 28.14
N ASN A 411 -8.57 21.46 29.40
CA ASN A 411 -7.64 20.50 29.93
C ASN A 411 -7.76 20.29 31.44
N VAL A 412 -7.48 19.05 31.85
CA VAL A 412 -7.39 18.65 33.25
C VAL A 412 -6.03 17.96 33.47
N LEU A 413 -5.28 18.42 34.47
CA LEU A 413 -4.07 17.76 34.97
C LEU A 413 -4.32 17.35 36.41
N GLU A 414 -4.28 16.06 36.70
CA GLU A 414 -4.55 15.49 38.01
C GLU A 414 -3.56 14.40 38.38
N GLN A 415 -3.13 14.43 39.63
CA GLN A 415 -2.41 13.32 40.22
C GLN A 415 -3.41 12.28 40.68
N ILE A 416 -3.38 11.09 40.10
CA ILE A 416 -4.32 10.00 40.39
C ILE A 416 -3.92 9.30 41.70
N ASP A 417 -2.63 9.05 41.86
CA ASP A 417 -2.00 8.44 43.04
C ASP A 417 -0.53 8.90 43.17
N ASP A 418 0.23 8.29 44.10
CA ASP A 418 1.62 8.66 44.33
C ASP A 418 2.56 8.35 43.16
N SER A 419 2.12 7.54 42.18
CA SER A 419 2.91 7.07 41.04
C SER A 419 2.36 7.50 39.69
N THR A 420 1.18 8.11 39.62
CA THR A 420 0.45 8.31 38.36
C THR A 420 -0.08 9.73 38.22
N LEU A 421 0.31 10.39 37.14
CA LEU A 421 -0.20 11.69 36.68
C LEU A 421 -1.02 11.50 35.39
N LYS A 422 -2.25 12.02 35.35
CA LYS A 422 -3.06 12.04 34.14
C LYS A 422 -3.28 13.45 33.63
N GLY A 423 -3.05 13.66 32.33
CA GLY A 423 -3.41 14.87 31.61
C GLY A 423 -4.42 14.56 30.53
N THR A 424 -5.61 15.18 30.58
CA THR A 424 -6.66 15.04 29.58
C THR A 424 -6.88 16.39 28.89
N TYR A 425 -6.85 16.38 27.56
CA TYR A 425 -6.96 17.57 26.72
C TYR A 425 -8.09 17.38 25.71
N THR A 426 -8.99 18.37 25.64
CA THR A 426 -10.05 18.42 24.64
C THR A 426 -9.67 19.39 23.54
N TYR A 427 -9.62 18.90 22.32
CA TYR A 427 -9.33 19.70 21.13
C TYR A 427 -10.59 19.88 20.29
N GLU A 428 -10.78 21.08 19.75
CA GLU A 428 -11.70 21.31 18.64
C GLU A 428 -10.92 21.20 17.33
N LEU A 429 -11.37 20.32 16.44
CA LEU A 429 -10.86 20.25 15.07
C LEU A 429 -11.29 21.50 14.28
N ALA A 430 -10.44 21.93 13.36
CA ALA A 430 -10.74 23.08 12.49
C ALA A 430 -11.68 22.68 11.33
N THR A 431 -12.84 22.14 11.67
CA THR A 431 -13.94 21.80 10.76
C THR A 431 -15.16 22.68 11.05
N ALA A 432 -16.14 22.70 10.15
CA ALA A 432 -17.37 23.45 10.35
C ALA A 432 -18.12 23.00 11.62
N GLN A 433 -18.09 21.71 11.91
CA GLN A 433 -18.75 21.08 13.07
C GLN A 433 -17.97 21.30 14.38
N ARG A 434 -16.68 21.64 14.30
CA ARG A 434 -15.79 21.78 15.46
C ARG A 434 -15.80 20.54 16.35
N THR A 435 -15.71 19.37 15.71
CA THR A 435 -15.70 18.08 16.40
C THR A 435 -14.65 18.05 17.49
N LYS A 436 -15.03 17.56 18.66
CA LYS A 436 -14.13 17.49 19.82
C LYS A 436 -13.41 16.14 19.85
N VAL A 437 -12.10 16.19 19.90
CA VAL A 437 -11.22 15.03 20.06
C VAL A 437 -10.57 15.11 21.44
N THR A 438 -10.56 13.99 22.16
CA THR A 438 -9.89 13.88 23.45
C THR A 438 -8.53 13.21 23.30
N VAL A 439 -7.49 13.81 23.91
CA VAL A 439 -6.15 13.25 24.00
C VAL A 439 -5.77 13.15 25.48
N SER A 440 -5.49 11.95 25.96
CA SER A 440 -5.09 11.70 27.35
C SER A 440 -3.68 11.12 27.42
N TYR A 441 -2.88 11.63 28.35
CA TYR A 441 -1.58 11.09 28.71
C TYR A 441 -1.63 10.62 30.17
N THR A 442 -1.40 9.33 30.41
CA THR A 442 -1.25 8.77 31.74
C THR A 442 0.21 8.42 31.95
N ALA A 443 0.92 9.27 32.68
CA ALA A 443 2.36 9.16 32.92
C ALA A 443 2.65 8.56 34.30
N HIS A 444 3.58 7.59 34.33
CA HIS A 444 3.95 6.86 35.54
C HIS A 444 5.37 7.19 36.01
N THR A 445 5.63 7.04 37.31
CA THR A 445 6.97 7.29 37.90
C THR A 445 8.04 6.32 37.40
N ASP A 446 7.70 5.22 36.75
CA ASP A 446 8.64 4.37 36.03
C ASP A 446 9.02 4.91 34.64
N GLY A 447 8.43 6.04 34.25
CA GLY A 447 8.70 6.76 33.01
C GLY A 447 7.89 6.31 31.81
N ARG A 448 6.97 5.35 31.96
CA ARG A 448 6.04 4.97 30.88
C ARG A 448 4.89 5.96 30.79
N VAL A 449 4.37 6.12 29.58
CA VAL A 449 3.22 6.97 29.31
C VAL A 449 2.22 6.21 28.45
N ASN A 450 0.99 6.02 28.93
CA ASN A 450 -0.11 5.61 28.05
C ASN A 450 -0.66 6.86 27.34
N LEU A 451 -0.80 6.78 26.02
CA LEU A 451 -1.43 7.77 25.16
C LEU A 451 -2.73 7.20 24.63
N HIS A 452 -3.83 7.84 24.99
CA HIS A 452 -5.16 7.52 24.50
C HIS A 452 -5.75 8.70 23.73
N VAL A 453 -6.23 8.45 22.49
CA VAL A 453 -6.85 9.44 21.62
C VAL A 453 -8.23 8.93 21.23
N GLU A 454 -9.24 9.79 21.37
CA GLU A 454 -10.62 9.44 21.06
C GLU A 454 -11.26 10.50 20.15
N TYR A 455 -11.69 10.08 18.96
CA TYR A 455 -12.59 10.78 18.06
C TYR A 455 -13.97 10.16 18.22
N PRO A 456 -15.01 10.91 18.61
CA PRO A 456 -16.31 10.33 18.97
C PRO A 456 -17.17 9.92 17.75
N GLY A 457 -16.77 10.30 16.55
CA GLY A 457 -17.64 10.32 15.38
C GLY A 457 -18.49 11.59 15.34
N GLU A 458 -18.80 12.06 14.15
CA GLU A 458 -19.63 13.27 13.94
C GLU A 458 -20.78 12.95 13.00
N GLN A 459 -22.00 13.28 13.42
CA GLN A 459 -23.18 13.08 12.59
C GLN A 459 -23.31 14.21 11.57
N GLY A 460 -23.64 13.88 10.34
CA GLY A 460 -23.80 14.83 9.25
C GLY A 460 -23.19 14.36 7.95
N ASP A 461 -23.26 15.19 6.94
CA ASP A 461 -22.65 14.95 5.64
C ASP A 461 -21.16 15.37 5.68
N LEU A 462 -20.34 14.47 6.20
CA LEU A 462 -18.91 14.65 6.29
C LEU A 462 -18.19 13.71 5.32
N PRO A 463 -17.17 14.19 4.58
CA PRO A 463 -16.33 13.31 3.81
C PRO A 463 -15.53 12.35 4.72
N THR A 464 -15.17 11.20 4.21
CA THR A 464 -14.35 10.21 4.92
C THR A 464 -12.98 10.79 5.28
N ILE A 465 -12.41 10.32 6.40
CA ILE A 465 -11.15 10.83 6.94
C ILE A 465 -9.98 10.15 6.22
N PRO A 466 -8.98 10.88 5.67
CA PRO A 466 -7.83 10.27 5.02
C PRO A 466 -6.91 9.48 5.95
N ALA A 467 -6.66 10.01 7.16
CA ALA A 467 -5.86 9.39 8.21
C ALA A 467 -6.27 9.95 9.57
N PHE A 468 -6.15 9.16 10.64
CA PHE A 468 -6.40 9.66 12.00
C PHE A 468 -5.42 9.10 13.02
N GLY A 469 -4.77 10.00 13.76
CA GLY A 469 -3.84 9.64 14.83
C GLY A 469 -3.05 10.83 15.35
N ILE A 470 -1.81 10.57 15.76
CA ILE A 470 -0.90 11.58 16.32
C ILE A 470 0.39 11.62 15.51
N GLU A 471 0.86 12.84 15.22
CA GLU A 471 2.15 13.11 14.60
C GLU A 471 3.09 13.77 15.62
N TRP A 472 4.33 13.25 15.74
CA TRP A 472 5.44 13.84 16.49
C TRP A 472 6.45 14.49 15.55
N THR A 473 6.97 15.62 15.97
CA THR A 473 8.19 16.21 15.39
C THR A 473 9.38 15.85 16.29
N LEU A 474 10.31 15.07 15.75
CA LEU A 474 11.45 14.52 16.49
C LEU A 474 12.76 15.20 16.09
N PRO A 475 13.77 15.18 16.97
CA PRO A 475 15.15 15.48 16.57
C PRO A 475 15.61 14.63 15.38
N VAL A 476 16.44 15.23 14.53
CA VAL A 476 16.84 14.66 13.23
C VAL A 476 17.64 13.35 13.32
N GLN A 477 18.23 13.06 14.47
CA GLN A 477 19.01 11.84 14.69
C GLN A 477 18.17 10.57 14.85
N TYR A 478 16.88 10.66 15.17
CA TYR A 478 15.99 9.51 15.35
C TYR A 478 15.50 8.98 14.00
N THR A 479 16.40 8.33 13.27
CA THR A 479 16.17 7.91 11.89
C THR A 479 15.83 6.43 11.76
N ASN A 480 16.12 5.59 12.74
CA ASN A 480 15.93 4.14 12.63
C ASN A 480 14.52 3.75 13.09
N LEU A 481 13.89 2.89 12.32
CA LEU A 481 12.58 2.30 12.62
C LEU A 481 12.70 0.78 12.63
N ARG A 482 12.32 0.17 13.76
CA ARG A 482 12.16 -1.28 13.88
C ARG A 482 10.76 -1.55 14.41
N PHE A 483 10.01 -2.42 13.75
CA PHE A 483 8.60 -2.65 14.11
C PHE A 483 8.19 -4.12 13.95
N PHE A 484 7.17 -4.52 14.71
CA PHE A 484 6.43 -5.77 14.52
C PHE A 484 5.06 -5.42 13.93
N GLY A 485 4.92 -5.64 12.64
CA GLY A 485 3.78 -5.30 11.81
C GLY A 485 3.89 -5.93 10.43
N THR A 486 3.07 -5.51 9.48
CA THR A 486 3.13 -5.98 8.09
C THR A 486 4.19 -5.22 7.30
N GLY A 487 5.01 -5.97 6.54
CA GLY A 487 6.15 -5.43 5.79
C GLY A 487 6.89 -6.48 4.96
N PRO A 488 8.15 -6.19 4.55
CA PRO A 488 9.02 -5.05 4.90
C PRO A 488 8.69 -3.72 4.26
N ALA A 489 8.09 -3.69 3.06
CA ALA A 489 7.69 -2.45 2.39
C ALA A 489 6.38 -1.92 2.97
N GLU A 490 6.04 -0.67 2.64
CA GLU A 490 4.82 -0.01 3.09
C GLU A 490 3.55 -0.81 2.78
N THR A 491 2.58 -0.71 3.66
CA THR A 491 1.28 -1.39 3.55
C THR A 491 0.14 -0.43 3.87
N TYR A 492 -1.04 -0.72 3.31
CA TYR A 492 -2.27 0.06 3.49
C TYR A 492 -3.46 -0.89 3.61
N LEU A 493 -4.63 -0.41 4.00
CA LEU A 493 -5.83 -1.25 4.21
C LEU A 493 -6.21 -2.09 2.98
N ASP A 494 -5.99 -1.55 1.78
CA ASP A 494 -6.27 -2.19 0.48
C ASP A 494 -5.04 -2.81 -0.19
N ARG A 495 -3.85 -2.71 0.45
CA ARG A 495 -2.57 -3.29 0.01
C ARG A 495 -1.88 -3.95 1.20
N LYS A 496 -2.37 -5.12 1.57
CA LYS A 496 -2.11 -5.78 2.86
C LYS A 496 -1.48 -7.17 2.77
N HIS A 497 -1.25 -7.71 1.57
CA HIS A 497 -0.73 -9.07 1.37
C HIS A 497 0.79 -9.13 1.61
N ALA A 498 1.19 -8.52 2.70
CA ALA A 498 2.54 -8.50 3.23
C ALA A 498 2.67 -9.40 4.46
N LYS A 499 3.87 -9.76 4.82
CA LYS A 499 4.16 -10.66 5.93
C LYS A 499 4.14 -9.91 7.25
N LEU A 500 3.41 -10.44 8.23
CA LEU A 500 3.52 -10.01 9.61
C LEU A 500 4.84 -10.53 10.21
N GLY A 501 5.70 -9.62 10.63
CA GLY A 501 7.04 -9.94 11.13
C GLY A 501 7.71 -8.76 11.82
N VAL A 502 8.94 -8.97 12.28
CA VAL A 502 9.79 -7.88 12.77
C VAL A 502 10.68 -7.39 11.66
N TRP A 503 10.54 -6.12 11.34
CA TRP A 503 11.26 -5.45 10.26
C TRP A 503 12.11 -4.32 10.79
N SER A 504 13.15 -3.96 10.05
CA SER A 504 14.02 -2.82 10.36
C SER A 504 14.27 -2.04 9.09
N THR A 505 14.08 -0.74 9.17
CA THR A 505 14.30 0.23 8.10
C THR A 505 14.82 1.55 8.72
N ASN A 506 14.93 2.58 7.93
CA ASN A 506 15.16 3.94 8.39
C ASN A 506 14.34 4.94 7.59
N ALA A 507 14.12 6.10 8.14
CA ALA A 507 13.27 7.14 7.58
C ALA A 507 13.57 7.51 6.12
N PHE A 508 14.82 7.40 5.68
CA PHE A 508 15.22 7.72 4.30
C PHE A 508 14.99 6.56 3.34
N ALA A 509 15.22 5.33 3.80
CA ALA A 509 14.99 4.12 3.00
C ALA A 509 13.50 3.79 2.87
N ASP A 510 12.71 4.20 3.86
CA ASP A 510 11.26 3.98 3.91
C ASP A 510 10.46 5.02 3.11
N HIS A 511 11.08 6.16 2.81
CA HIS A 511 10.54 7.15 1.90
C HIS A 511 10.66 6.63 0.46
N ALA A 512 9.57 6.11 -0.10
CA ALA A 512 9.53 5.69 -1.50
C ALA A 512 9.58 6.91 -2.43
N PRO A 513 10.53 6.96 -3.38
CA PRO A 513 10.73 8.13 -4.23
C PRO A 513 9.77 8.12 -5.44
N TYR A 514 8.46 8.11 -5.19
CA TYR A 514 7.46 8.31 -6.24
C TYR A 514 7.76 9.61 -6.99
N LEU A 515 7.51 9.67 -8.31
CA LEU A 515 7.92 10.80 -9.15
C LEU A 515 7.40 12.12 -8.62
N MET A 516 6.10 12.22 -8.35
CA MET A 516 5.52 13.29 -7.55
C MET A 516 5.48 12.84 -6.09
N PRO A 517 6.08 13.59 -5.14
CA PRO A 517 5.99 13.28 -3.72
C PRO A 517 4.53 13.15 -3.27
N GLN A 518 4.25 12.12 -2.50
CA GLN A 518 2.92 11.75 -2.06
C GLN A 518 2.97 10.91 -0.79
N GLU A 519 1.84 10.34 -0.34
CA GLU A 519 1.82 9.43 0.81
C GLU A 519 2.78 8.25 0.61
N THR A 520 3.55 7.93 1.64
CA THR A 520 4.56 6.87 1.61
C THR A 520 4.95 6.40 3.02
N GLY A 521 5.59 5.24 3.12
CA GLY A 521 6.24 4.73 4.33
C GLY A 521 5.31 4.32 5.46
N ASN A 522 4.03 4.02 5.17
CA ASN A 522 3.10 3.54 6.17
C ASN A 522 3.23 2.03 6.37
N HIS A 523 3.16 1.56 7.62
CA HIS A 523 3.12 0.14 7.99
C HIS A 523 1.90 -0.14 8.83
N GLU A 524 1.08 -1.08 8.38
CA GLU A 524 -0.16 -1.49 9.05
C GLU A 524 0.06 -2.65 10.05
N ASP A 525 -0.97 -2.87 10.85
CA ASP A 525 -1.05 -4.04 11.75
C ASP A 525 0.11 -4.11 12.75
N VAL A 526 0.55 -2.94 13.23
CA VAL A 526 1.72 -2.81 14.11
C VAL A 526 1.34 -3.07 15.56
N ARG A 527 2.11 -3.95 16.23
CA ARG A 527 2.00 -4.26 17.66
C ARG A 527 2.93 -3.41 18.49
N TRP A 528 4.12 -3.16 17.96
CA TRP A 528 5.10 -2.26 18.55
C TRP A 528 6.05 -1.71 17.48
N ALA A 529 6.57 -0.51 17.74
CA ALA A 529 7.61 0.13 16.96
C ALA A 529 8.66 0.76 17.86
N GLU A 530 9.92 0.68 17.47
CA GLU A 530 11.08 1.33 18.12
C GLU A 530 11.66 2.35 17.14
N ILE A 531 11.69 3.61 17.57
CA ILE A 531 12.24 4.73 16.82
C ILE A 531 13.50 5.17 17.54
N THR A 532 14.69 4.99 16.92
CA THR A 532 15.97 5.17 17.61
C THR A 532 16.97 5.98 16.78
N ASP A 533 17.96 6.51 17.50
CA ASP A 533 19.20 6.99 16.91
C ASP A 533 20.18 5.83 16.64
N ASP A 534 21.37 6.14 16.12
CA ASP A 534 22.41 5.14 15.82
C ASP A 534 23.06 4.52 17.09
N HIS A 535 22.75 5.05 18.26
CA HIS A 535 23.20 4.51 19.56
C HIS A 535 22.14 3.63 20.23
N GLY A 536 20.96 3.52 19.62
CA GLY A 536 19.82 2.75 20.14
C GLY A 536 18.99 3.50 21.18
N HIS A 537 19.22 4.80 21.39
CA HIS A 537 18.37 5.63 22.23
C HIS A 537 17.13 6.09 21.43
N GLY A 538 15.98 6.11 22.06
CA GLY A 538 14.77 6.54 21.37
C GLY A 538 13.49 6.23 22.13
N MET A 539 12.44 5.93 21.40
CA MET A 539 11.13 5.60 21.95
C MET A 539 10.60 4.29 21.36
N ARG A 540 10.06 3.47 22.25
CA ARG A 540 9.19 2.35 21.88
C ARG A 540 7.75 2.76 22.03
N VAL A 541 6.95 2.49 21.00
CA VAL A 541 5.50 2.60 20.96
C VAL A 541 4.95 1.17 20.90
N SER A 542 4.04 0.82 21.80
CA SER A 542 3.40 -0.50 21.81
C SER A 542 1.90 -0.34 21.90
N ARG A 543 1.13 -1.21 21.25
CA ARG A 543 -0.32 -1.23 21.47
C ARG A 543 -0.61 -1.52 22.95
N ALA A 544 -1.54 -0.79 23.54
CA ALA A 544 -1.99 -1.04 24.89
C ALA A 544 -2.72 -2.38 25.00
N ASP A 545 -2.85 -2.92 26.22
CA ASP A 545 -3.53 -4.19 26.42
C ASP A 545 -4.99 -4.13 25.98
N GLY A 546 -5.40 -5.09 25.15
CA GLY A 546 -6.72 -5.15 24.57
C GLY A 546 -7.01 -4.16 23.44
N ALA A 547 -6.08 -3.24 23.15
CA ALA A 547 -6.22 -2.30 22.03
C ALA A 547 -5.99 -3.00 20.67
N ALA A 548 -6.53 -2.39 19.61
CA ALA A 548 -6.25 -2.78 18.24
C ALA A 548 -4.77 -2.49 17.87
N PRO A 549 -4.19 -3.19 16.90
CA PRO A 549 -2.95 -2.76 16.26
C PRO A 549 -3.12 -1.35 15.67
N PHE A 550 -2.00 -0.67 15.47
CA PHE A 550 -1.96 0.69 14.91
C PHE A 550 -1.14 0.71 13.61
N ALA A 551 -1.16 1.83 12.91
CA ALA A 551 -0.25 2.06 11.80
C ALA A 551 0.87 3.03 12.21
N VAL A 552 2.06 2.89 11.60
CA VAL A 552 3.22 3.73 11.89
C VAL A 552 3.93 4.14 10.62
N SER A 553 4.40 5.38 10.58
CA SER A 553 5.40 5.83 9.59
C SER A 553 6.43 6.74 10.24
N LEU A 554 7.69 6.64 9.80
CA LEU A 554 8.79 7.51 10.22
C LEU A 554 9.45 8.07 8.96
N LEU A 555 9.30 9.38 8.73
CA LEU A 555 9.77 10.02 7.50
C LEU A 555 10.60 11.28 7.80
N PRO A 556 11.51 11.67 6.90
CA PRO A 556 12.24 12.94 7.00
C PRO A 556 11.41 14.16 6.60
N TYR A 557 10.17 13.94 6.16
CA TYR A 557 9.25 14.96 5.67
C TYR A 557 7.90 14.85 6.35
N SER A 558 7.27 16.00 6.64
CA SER A 558 5.89 16.03 7.09
C SER A 558 4.93 15.79 5.91
N SER A 559 3.69 15.41 6.21
CA SER A 559 2.64 15.27 5.19
C SER A 559 2.49 16.51 4.31
N PHE A 560 2.69 17.70 4.86
CA PHE A 560 2.58 18.96 4.10
C PHE A 560 3.78 19.22 3.18
N MET A 561 4.99 18.81 3.58
CA MET A 561 6.17 18.93 2.72
C MET A 561 6.04 18.02 1.49
N LEU A 562 5.51 16.82 1.68
CA LEU A 562 5.25 15.89 0.58
C LEU A 562 4.14 16.41 -0.34
N GLU A 563 3.05 16.95 0.22
CA GLU A 563 1.91 17.47 -0.56
C GLU A 563 2.26 18.67 -1.43
N GLU A 564 3.17 19.54 -0.96
CA GLU A 564 3.55 20.78 -1.66
C GLU A 564 4.58 20.57 -2.79
N ALA A 565 5.38 19.48 -2.71
CA ALA A 565 6.45 19.23 -3.67
C ALA A 565 5.91 18.57 -4.96
N GLN A 566 6.40 19.03 -6.11
CA GLN A 566 6.10 18.41 -7.41
C GLN A 566 7.18 17.40 -7.82
N HIS A 567 8.41 17.57 -7.32
CA HIS A 567 9.55 16.70 -7.61
C HIS A 567 10.31 16.35 -6.33
N GLN A 568 11.02 15.22 -6.34
CA GLN A 568 11.79 14.76 -5.18
C GLN A 568 12.91 15.73 -4.76
N ASP A 569 13.50 16.45 -5.70
CA ASP A 569 14.55 17.42 -5.43
C ASP A 569 14.03 18.79 -4.91
N GLU A 570 12.73 19.00 -4.89
CA GLU A 570 12.09 20.16 -4.23
C GLU A 570 11.91 19.94 -2.73
N LEU A 571 11.99 18.68 -2.27
CA LEU A 571 11.90 18.39 -0.84
C LEU A 571 13.08 19.03 -0.08
N PRO A 572 12.81 19.68 1.06
CA PRO A 572 13.85 20.39 1.78
C PRO A 572 14.86 19.44 2.43
N LYS A 573 16.08 19.91 2.64
CA LYS A 573 17.05 19.16 3.45
C LYS A 573 16.45 18.86 4.82
N PRO A 574 16.37 17.59 5.27
CA PRO A 574 15.76 17.21 6.53
C PRO A 574 16.41 17.89 7.73
N LYS A 575 15.57 18.44 8.63
CA LYS A 575 15.98 19.05 9.90
C LYS A 575 15.31 18.40 11.10
N HIS A 576 14.30 17.61 10.85
CA HIS A 576 13.49 16.87 11.81
C HIS A 576 13.12 15.52 11.22
N MET A 577 12.69 14.59 12.07
CA MET A 577 11.96 13.41 11.67
C MET A 577 10.49 13.56 12.08
N PHE A 578 9.60 12.98 11.31
CA PHE A 578 8.17 12.99 11.56
C PHE A 578 7.69 11.56 11.79
N LEU A 579 7.24 11.30 13.01
CA LEU A 579 6.66 10.02 13.40
C LEU A 579 5.14 10.15 13.41
N ARG A 580 4.45 9.36 12.63
CA ARG A 580 2.99 9.22 12.71
C ARG A 580 2.65 7.88 13.36
N VAL A 581 1.77 7.91 14.35
CA VAL A 581 1.14 6.73 14.96
C VAL A 581 -0.35 6.89 14.74
N LEU A 582 -0.93 6.04 13.91
CA LEU A 582 -2.28 6.21 13.40
C LEU A 582 -3.19 5.10 13.89
N ALA A 583 -4.39 5.47 14.30
CA ALA A 583 -5.48 4.53 14.56
C ALA A 583 -6.02 3.93 13.25
N ALA A 584 -6.01 4.72 12.18
CA ALA A 584 -6.48 4.30 10.86
C ALA A 584 -5.90 5.20 9.76
N GLN A 585 -5.70 4.62 8.58
CA GLN A 585 -5.36 5.30 7.34
C GLN A 585 -6.16 4.70 6.20
N MET A 586 -6.71 5.54 5.32
CA MET A 586 -7.50 5.12 4.16
C MET A 586 -6.63 4.33 3.16
N GLY A 587 -7.26 3.44 2.39
CA GLY A 587 -6.62 2.76 1.27
C GLY A 587 -6.04 3.72 0.22
N VAL A 588 -5.17 3.23 -0.65
CA VAL A 588 -4.48 4.04 -1.67
C VAL A 588 -5.14 3.99 -3.05
N GLY A 589 -6.06 3.03 -3.27
CA GLY A 589 -6.72 2.81 -4.55
C GLY A 589 -5.85 2.06 -5.55
N GLY A 590 -6.39 1.80 -6.75
CA GLY A 590 -5.62 1.03 -7.72
C GLY A 590 -6.33 0.67 -9.02
N ASP A 591 -7.64 0.87 -9.16
CA ASP A 591 -8.35 0.50 -10.40
C ASP A 591 -7.86 1.34 -11.58
N ASP A 592 -7.88 2.67 -11.44
CA ASP A 592 -7.27 3.62 -12.36
C ASP A 592 -6.74 4.84 -11.58
N SER A 593 -6.12 5.81 -12.25
CA SER A 593 -5.58 7.03 -11.63
C SER A 593 -6.25 8.32 -12.14
N TRP A 594 -7.44 8.24 -12.73
CA TRP A 594 -8.13 9.41 -13.29
C TRP A 594 -9.58 9.59 -12.85
N MET A 595 -10.28 8.54 -12.38
CA MET A 595 -11.66 8.65 -11.91
C MET A 595 -12.02 7.70 -10.76
N SER A 596 -11.43 6.50 -10.68
CA SER A 596 -11.81 5.47 -9.71
C SER A 596 -11.38 5.86 -8.30
N PRO A 597 -12.33 6.03 -7.37
CA PRO A 597 -12.01 6.31 -5.98
C PRO A 597 -11.46 5.06 -5.28
N VAL A 598 -10.81 5.25 -4.14
CA VAL A 598 -10.59 4.17 -3.18
C VAL A 598 -11.93 3.50 -2.85
N HIS A 599 -11.97 2.16 -2.83
CA HIS A 599 -13.21 1.42 -2.59
C HIS A 599 -13.79 1.72 -1.19
N PRO A 600 -15.12 1.78 -1.04
CA PRO A 600 -15.78 2.22 0.20
C PRO A 600 -15.39 1.43 1.46
N GLN A 601 -15.05 0.14 1.33
CA GLN A 601 -14.63 -0.72 2.45
C GLN A 601 -13.26 -0.32 3.03
N TYR A 602 -12.47 0.46 2.31
CA TYR A 602 -11.16 0.96 2.72
C TYR A 602 -11.19 2.45 3.12
N HIS A 603 -12.38 3.04 3.21
CA HIS A 603 -12.59 4.37 3.74
C HIS A 603 -12.63 4.38 5.27
N ILE A 604 -12.33 5.53 5.87
CA ILE A 604 -12.52 5.78 7.30
C ILE A 604 -13.77 6.65 7.46
N PRO A 605 -14.90 6.08 7.89
CA PRO A 605 -16.14 6.86 8.08
C PRO A 605 -15.98 7.92 9.16
N ALA A 606 -16.33 9.18 8.85
CA ALA A 606 -16.25 10.27 9.80
C ALA A 606 -17.36 10.24 10.89
N ASP A 607 -18.43 9.48 10.67
CA ASP A 607 -19.53 9.31 11.60
C ASP A 607 -19.32 8.20 12.65
N LYS A 608 -18.19 7.50 12.59
CA LYS A 608 -17.84 6.41 13.51
C LYS A 608 -16.78 6.84 14.51
N PRO A 609 -16.86 6.34 15.76
CA PRO A 609 -15.80 6.53 16.73
C PRO A 609 -14.48 5.90 16.24
N ILE A 610 -13.37 6.59 16.51
CA ILE A 610 -12.02 6.10 16.24
C ILE A 610 -11.19 6.30 17.51
N SER A 611 -10.46 5.26 17.94
CA SER A 611 -9.59 5.36 19.10
C SER A 611 -8.20 4.81 18.79
N LEU A 612 -7.18 5.49 19.34
CA LEU A 612 -5.80 5.04 19.39
C LEU A 612 -5.42 4.87 20.87
N ASP A 613 -4.90 3.69 21.23
CA ASP A 613 -4.44 3.44 22.59
C ASP A 613 -3.08 2.73 22.55
N VAL A 614 -2.04 3.46 22.96
CA VAL A 614 -0.65 3.01 22.87
C VAL A 614 0.14 3.38 24.14
N ASP A 615 1.09 2.52 24.47
CA ASP A 615 2.06 2.74 25.53
C ASP A 615 3.38 3.24 24.93
N LEU A 616 3.91 4.30 25.51
CA LEU A 616 5.17 4.95 25.13
C LEU A 616 6.21 4.68 26.21
N GLU A 617 7.41 4.29 25.80
CA GLU A 617 8.56 4.11 26.69
C GLU A 617 9.83 4.61 26.00
N LEU A 618 10.59 5.49 26.65
CA LEU A 618 11.92 5.87 26.17
C LEU A 618 12.93 4.76 26.49
N ILE A 619 13.77 4.42 25.53
CA ILE A 619 14.75 3.34 25.57
C ILE A 619 16.16 3.84 25.31
#